data_2cc221c2611d2d83a5e141e945db9bb4
#
_entry.id   2cc221c2611d2d83a5e141e945db9bb4
#
_cell.length_a   1.000
_cell.length_b   1.000
_cell.length_c   1.000
_cell.angle_alpha   90.00
_cell.angle_beta   90.00
_cell.angle_gamma   90.00
#
_symmetry.space_group_name_H-M   'P 1'
#
loop_
_entity.id
_entity.type
_entity.pdbx_description
1 polymer ?
#
loop_
_entity_poly.entity_id
_entity_poly.type
_entity_poly.pdbx_seq_one_letter_code
_entity_poly.pdbx_strand_id
1 'polypeptide(L)'
;MKIAIYPGSFDPITLGHLDILSRAARCFDRVYMCVMVNCDKKQPMFTQEKRLELIRKSIAHIPNAEAELFSGLLADYARQKDAHIIIKGVRNMTDFDSEMQMARINQGIDPALETLLLPARAEFEHFSSTMAREMIRYHQPLEKYVPAPVAEELMKGCDR
;
A
#
# COMPACT_ATOMS: atom_id res chain seq x y z
N MET A 1 2.50 7.96 -21.47
CA MET A 1 3.05 7.90 -20.10
C MET A 1 2.64 6.58 -19.47
N LYS A 2 3.58 5.81 -18.91
CA LYS A 2 3.29 4.54 -18.25
C LYS A 2 2.91 4.81 -16.80
N ILE A 3 1.63 4.72 -16.49
CA ILE A 3 1.07 4.98 -15.16
C ILE A 3 0.67 3.65 -14.50
N ALA A 4 1.02 3.48 -13.24
CA ALA A 4 0.60 2.36 -12.43
C ALA A 4 -0.10 2.81 -11.15
N ILE A 5 -0.98 1.96 -10.62
CA ILE A 5 -1.66 2.16 -9.35
C ILE A 5 -1.21 1.08 -8.38
N TYR A 6 -0.86 1.48 -7.18
CA TYR A 6 -0.58 0.58 -6.07
C TYR A 6 -1.66 0.76 -4.99
N PRO A 7 -2.73 -0.06 -5.03
CA PRO A 7 -3.84 0.06 -4.11
C PRO A 7 -3.60 -0.72 -2.82
N GLY A 8 -4.12 -0.22 -1.72
CA GLY A 8 -4.10 -0.91 -0.44
C GLY A 8 -4.77 -0.12 0.68
N SER A 9 -4.89 -0.70 1.85
CA SER A 9 -5.38 0.01 3.04
C SER A 9 -4.26 0.74 3.79
N PHE A 10 -3.03 0.24 3.73
CA PHE A 10 -1.84 0.86 4.34
C PHE A 10 -2.06 1.35 5.78
N ASP A 11 -2.44 0.44 6.66
CA ASP A 11 -2.83 0.74 8.04
C ASP A 11 -1.97 -0.02 9.08
N PRO A 12 -0.72 0.41 9.28
CA PRO A 12 0.02 1.46 8.61
C PRO A 12 0.74 1.02 7.33
N ILE A 13 1.34 1.97 6.61
CA ILE A 13 2.35 1.69 5.59
C ILE A 13 3.57 1.05 6.25
N THR A 14 4.16 0.03 5.60
CA THR A 14 5.33 -0.70 6.07
C THR A 14 6.53 -0.50 5.16
N LEU A 15 7.72 -0.92 5.62
CA LEU A 15 8.93 -0.92 4.79
C LEU A 15 8.78 -1.85 3.57
N GLY A 16 8.00 -2.95 3.72
CA GLY A 16 7.66 -3.82 2.59
C GLY A 16 6.84 -3.10 1.51
N HIS A 17 5.87 -2.27 1.90
CA HIS A 17 5.13 -1.44 0.95
C HIS A 17 6.04 -0.43 0.24
N LEU A 18 6.97 0.20 0.97
CA LEU A 18 7.93 1.13 0.37
C LEU A 18 8.89 0.45 -0.61
N ASP A 19 9.33 -0.78 -0.33
CA ASP A 19 10.15 -1.55 -1.28
C ASP A 19 9.40 -1.79 -2.59
N ILE A 20 8.17 -2.28 -2.53
CA ILE A 20 7.33 -2.49 -3.71
C ILE A 20 7.13 -1.19 -4.49
N LEU A 21 6.77 -0.11 -3.80
CA LEU A 21 6.57 1.20 -4.42
C LEU A 21 7.85 1.72 -5.10
N SER A 22 8.99 1.64 -4.41
CA SER A 22 10.29 2.11 -4.94
C SER A 22 10.71 1.33 -6.18
N ARG A 23 10.43 0.04 -6.22
CA ARG A 23 10.72 -0.81 -7.38
C ARG A 23 9.76 -0.51 -8.54
N ALA A 24 8.47 -0.33 -8.27
CA ALA A 24 7.50 0.09 -9.27
C ALA A 24 7.87 1.48 -9.86
N ALA A 25 8.27 2.43 -9.02
CA ALA A 25 8.65 3.76 -9.44
C ALA A 25 9.83 3.80 -10.44
N ARG A 26 10.68 2.76 -10.46
CA ARG A 26 11.75 2.63 -11.47
C ARG A 26 11.26 2.11 -12.82
N CYS A 27 10.07 1.50 -12.86
CA CYS A 27 9.53 0.85 -14.06
C CYS A 27 8.47 1.71 -14.77
N PHE A 28 7.89 2.67 -14.04
CA PHE A 28 6.78 3.50 -14.49
C PHE A 28 7.11 4.98 -14.41
N ASP A 29 6.54 5.76 -15.32
CA ASP A 29 6.71 7.21 -15.32
C ASP A 29 6.02 7.86 -14.11
N ARG A 30 4.92 7.24 -13.63
CA ARG A 30 4.17 7.67 -12.44
C ARG A 30 3.53 6.47 -11.73
N VAL A 31 3.55 6.50 -10.41
CA VAL A 31 2.87 5.51 -9.57
C VAL A 31 1.95 6.21 -8.58
N TYR A 32 0.67 5.89 -8.61
CA TYR A 32 -0.31 6.36 -7.63
C TYR A 32 -0.48 5.30 -6.54
N MET A 33 -0.11 5.65 -5.31
CA MET A 33 -0.41 4.86 -4.13
C MET A 33 -1.82 5.20 -3.67
N CYS A 34 -2.78 4.32 -3.94
CA CYS A 34 -4.20 4.56 -3.69
C CYS A 34 -4.62 3.95 -2.35
N VAL A 35 -4.93 4.78 -1.37
CA VAL A 35 -5.53 4.34 -0.12
C VAL A 35 -7.01 4.07 -0.37
N MET A 36 -7.37 2.79 -0.44
CA MET A 36 -8.75 2.38 -0.64
C MET A 36 -9.54 2.53 0.66
N VAL A 37 -10.65 3.26 0.57
CA VAL A 37 -11.59 3.43 1.68
C VAL A 37 -12.46 2.19 1.76
N ASN A 38 -12.22 1.35 2.75
CA ASN A 38 -13.05 0.19 3.03
C ASN A 38 -13.96 0.49 4.23
N CYS A 39 -15.26 0.67 3.97
CA CYS A 39 -16.27 0.95 4.99
C CYS A 39 -16.51 -0.23 5.94
N ASP A 40 -16.11 -1.44 5.54
CA ASP A 40 -16.35 -2.68 6.31
C ASP A 40 -15.25 -3.00 7.35
N LYS A 41 -14.13 -2.28 7.34
CA LYS A 41 -13.07 -2.47 8.35
C LYS A 41 -13.51 -1.90 9.69
N LYS A 42 -13.94 -2.79 10.57
CA LYS A 42 -14.17 -2.50 11.99
C LYS A 42 -12.82 -2.19 12.66
N GLN A 43 -12.63 -0.97 13.12
CA GLN A 43 -11.46 -0.50 13.89
C GLN A 43 -10.13 -0.42 13.11
N PRO A 44 -9.96 0.56 12.20
CA PRO A 44 -8.64 0.88 11.66
C PRO A 44 -7.74 1.45 12.76
N MET A 45 -6.41 1.22 12.64
CA MET A 45 -5.43 1.81 13.56
C MET A 45 -5.35 3.33 13.39
N PHE A 46 -5.34 3.79 12.14
CA PHE A 46 -5.33 5.20 11.77
C PHE A 46 -6.53 5.56 10.92
N THR A 47 -7.02 6.79 11.07
CA THR A 47 -8.01 7.35 10.14
C THR A 47 -7.43 7.37 8.72
N GLN A 48 -8.30 7.46 7.73
CA GLN A 48 -7.90 7.48 6.33
C GLN A 48 -6.98 8.67 6.02
N GLU A 49 -7.32 9.83 6.57
CA GLU A 49 -6.57 11.08 6.43
C GLU A 49 -5.17 10.94 7.06
N LYS A 50 -5.10 10.32 8.25
CA LYS A 50 -3.81 10.09 8.92
C LYS A 50 -2.95 9.09 8.13
N ARG A 51 -3.54 8.03 7.58
CA ARG A 51 -2.82 7.10 6.70
C ARG A 51 -2.26 7.80 5.48
N LEU A 52 -3.07 8.64 4.83
CA LEU A 52 -2.63 9.43 3.67
C LEU A 52 -1.48 10.38 4.04
N GLU A 53 -1.57 11.08 5.17
CA GLU A 53 -0.52 11.96 5.67
C GLU A 53 0.80 11.20 5.89
N LEU A 54 0.73 10.06 6.57
CA LEU A 54 1.90 9.23 6.88
C LEU A 54 2.53 8.65 5.60
N ILE A 55 1.71 8.22 4.64
CA ILE A 55 2.19 7.76 3.34
C ILE A 55 2.92 8.88 2.60
N ARG A 56 2.31 10.06 2.49
CA ARG A 56 2.93 11.21 1.79
C ARG A 56 4.28 11.58 2.38
N LYS A 57 4.41 11.59 3.70
CA LYS A 57 5.69 11.82 4.37
C LYS A 57 6.71 10.72 4.07
N SER A 58 6.26 9.47 4.05
CA SER A 58 7.13 8.31 3.83
C SER A 58 7.65 8.20 2.39
N ILE A 59 6.88 8.68 1.40
CA ILE A 59 7.22 8.59 -0.02
C ILE A 59 7.80 9.89 -0.60
N ALA A 60 7.97 10.94 0.20
CA ALA A 60 8.41 12.26 -0.26
C ALA A 60 9.75 12.25 -1.04
N HIS A 61 10.58 11.23 -0.84
CA HIS A 61 11.84 11.03 -1.53
C HIS A 61 11.69 10.31 -2.89
N ILE A 62 10.49 9.89 -3.29
CA ILE A 62 10.21 9.21 -4.56
C ILE A 62 9.46 10.20 -5.47
N PRO A 63 10.15 10.86 -6.41
CA PRO A 63 9.61 12.04 -7.09
C PRO A 63 8.45 11.75 -8.04
N ASN A 64 8.30 10.51 -8.51
CA ASN A 64 7.23 10.07 -9.41
C ASN A 64 6.17 9.20 -8.71
N ALA A 65 6.12 9.22 -7.38
CA ALA A 65 5.08 8.58 -6.59
C ALA A 65 4.17 9.61 -5.93
N GLU A 66 2.88 9.38 -5.98
CA GLU A 66 1.86 10.21 -5.33
C GLU A 66 0.91 9.34 -4.52
N ALA A 67 0.37 9.88 -3.41
CA ALA A 67 -0.61 9.16 -2.59
C ALA A 67 -1.94 9.91 -2.56
N GLU A 68 -3.02 9.16 -2.75
CA GLU A 68 -4.40 9.67 -2.75
C GLU A 68 -5.35 8.73 -2.00
N LEU A 69 -6.46 9.29 -1.52
CA LEU A 69 -7.61 8.53 -1.02
C LEU A 69 -8.60 8.31 -2.16
N PHE A 70 -9.19 7.13 -2.21
CA PHE A 70 -10.29 6.85 -3.12
C PHE A 70 -11.33 5.94 -2.46
N SER A 71 -12.60 6.32 -2.66
CA SER A 71 -13.77 5.52 -2.27
C SER A 71 -14.50 5.09 -3.54
N GLY A 72 -14.66 3.79 -3.73
CA GLY A 72 -15.32 3.21 -4.90
C GLY A 72 -14.54 2.05 -5.50
N LEU A 73 -14.87 1.69 -6.73
CA LEU A 73 -14.21 0.61 -7.44
C LEU A 73 -12.82 1.04 -7.92
N LEU A 74 -11.85 0.15 -7.76
CA LEU A 74 -10.48 0.40 -8.23
C LEU A 74 -10.42 0.65 -9.74
N ALA A 75 -11.28 -0.01 -10.52
CA ALA A 75 -11.41 0.22 -11.96
C ALA A 75 -11.82 1.66 -12.30
N ASP A 76 -12.70 2.27 -11.51
CA ASP A 76 -13.09 3.67 -11.73
C ASP A 76 -11.95 4.64 -11.42
N TYR A 77 -11.19 4.36 -10.36
CA TYR A 77 -9.99 5.12 -10.06
C TYR A 77 -8.95 5.01 -11.18
N ALA A 78 -8.75 3.80 -11.69
CA ALA A 78 -7.83 3.55 -12.80
C ALA A 78 -8.20 4.36 -14.05
N ARG A 79 -9.48 4.39 -14.40
CA ARG A 79 -9.97 5.21 -15.54
C ARG A 79 -9.73 6.70 -15.30
N GLN A 80 -9.97 7.20 -14.09
CA GLN A 80 -9.72 8.61 -13.75
C GLN A 80 -8.24 9.01 -13.89
N LYS A 81 -7.33 8.05 -13.69
CA LYS A 81 -5.88 8.27 -13.77
C LYS A 81 -5.28 7.92 -15.14
N ASP A 82 -6.10 7.46 -16.09
CA ASP A 82 -5.63 6.90 -17.37
C ASP A 82 -4.56 5.81 -17.14
N ALA A 83 -4.79 4.97 -16.14
CA ALA A 83 -3.89 3.91 -15.72
C ALA A 83 -4.48 2.54 -16.05
N HIS A 84 -3.66 1.67 -16.66
CA HIS A 84 -4.06 0.32 -17.02
C HIS A 84 -3.33 -0.76 -16.22
N ILE A 85 -2.42 -0.36 -15.34
CA ILE A 85 -1.58 -1.28 -14.57
C ILE A 85 -1.86 -1.13 -13.07
N ILE A 86 -2.18 -2.24 -12.44
CA ILE A 86 -2.29 -2.38 -10.99
C ILE A 86 -1.04 -3.11 -10.49
N ILE A 87 -0.37 -2.58 -9.49
CA ILE A 87 0.77 -3.21 -8.81
C ILE A 87 0.30 -3.81 -7.49
N LYS A 88 0.70 -5.05 -7.25
CA LYS A 88 0.45 -5.72 -5.96
C LYS A 88 1.71 -6.43 -5.49
N GLY A 89 2.03 -6.30 -4.21
CA GLY A 89 3.11 -7.05 -3.59
C GLY A 89 2.61 -8.42 -3.12
N VAL A 90 3.41 -9.46 -3.32
CA VAL A 90 3.11 -10.82 -2.85
C VAL A 90 4.28 -11.37 -2.02
N ARG A 91 4.00 -11.92 -0.85
CA ARG A 91 5.00 -12.45 0.09
C ARG A 91 5.02 -13.97 0.12
N ASN A 92 3.88 -14.60 -0.15
CA ASN A 92 3.67 -16.03 -0.06
C ASN A 92 2.55 -16.49 -0.99
N MET A 93 2.28 -17.78 -1.01
CA MET A 93 1.24 -18.37 -1.88
C MET A 93 -0.18 -17.94 -1.50
N THR A 94 -0.44 -17.67 -0.23
CA THR A 94 -1.75 -17.17 0.21
C THR A 94 -2.03 -15.76 -0.33
N ASP A 95 -1.04 -14.87 -0.26
CA ASP A 95 -1.13 -13.54 -0.88
C ASP A 95 -1.34 -13.68 -2.40
N PHE A 96 -0.53 -14.54 -3.05
CA PHE A 96 -0.60 -14.78 -4.48
C PHE A 96 -2.00 -15.22 -4.92
N ASP A 97 -2.59 -16.22 -4.26
CA ASP A 97 -3.92 -16.72 -4.59
C ASP A 97 -5.00 -15.63 -4.43
N SER A 98 -4.95 -14.89 -3.34
CA SER A 98 -5.86 -13.78 -3.06
C SER A 98 -5.75 -12.68 -4.11
N GLU A 99 -4.53 -12.26 -4.46
CA GLU A 99 -4.30 -11.20 -5.44
C GLU A 99 -4.64 -11.65 -6.87
N MET A 100 -4.47 -12.93 -7.19
CA MET A 100 -4.93 -13.50 -8.47
C MET A 100 -6.46 -13.46 -8.61
N GLN A 101 -7.18 -13.73 -7.53
CA GLN A 101 -8.65 -13.62 -7.55
C GLN A 101 -9.07 -12.17 -7.78
N MET A 102 -8.47 -11.22 -7.07
CA MET A 102 -8.75 -9.79 -7.25
C MET A 102 -8.37 -9.29 -8.65
N ALA A 103 -7.28 -9.77 -9.22
CA ALA A 103 -6.88 -9.43 -10.59
C ALA A 103 -7.95 -9.86 -11.61
N ARG A 104 -8.49 -11.07 -11.47
CA ARG A 104 -9.57 -11.56 -12.33
C ARG A 104 -10.87 -10.75 -12.18
N ILE A 105 -11.22 -10.34 -10.95
CA ILE A 105 -12.37 -9.50 -10.68
C ILE A 105 -12.19 -8.14 -11.35
N ASN A 106 -11.03 -7.49 -11.16
CA ASN A 106 -10.75 -6.19 -11.76
C ASN A 106 -10.78 -6.26 -13.31
N GLN A 107 -10.19 -7.30 -13.90
CA GLN A 107 -10.20 -7.52 -15.34
C GLN A 107 -11.62 -7.81 -15.88
N GLY A 108 -12.47 -8.46 -15.07
CA GLY A 108 -13.88 -8.67 -15.41
C GLY A 108 -14.69 -7.38 -15.41
N ILE A 109 -14.32 -6.39 -14.59
CA ILE A 109 -14.94 -5.06 -14.53
C ILE A 109 -14.40 -4.16 -15.67
N ASP A 110 -13.11 -4.21 -15.90
CA ASP A 110 -12.43 -3.45 -16.95
C ASP A 110 -11.35 -4.33 -17.62
N PRO A 111 -11.63 -4.86 -18.83
CA PRO A 111 -10.70 -5.74 -19.53
C PRO A 111 -9.34 -5.10 -19.89
N ALA A 112 -9.24 -3.77 -19.84
CA ALA A 112 -7.98 -3.07 -20.10
C ALA A 112 -7.03 -3.06 -18.88
N LEU A 113 -7.51 -3.49 -17.70
CA LEU A 113 -6.69 -3.53 -16.50
C LEU A 113 -5.84 -4.81 -16.44
N GLU A 114 -4.54 -4.62 -16.26
CA GLU A 114 -3.58 -5.68 -16.00
C GLU A 114 -3.01 -5.56 -14.59
N THR A 115 -2.83 -6.69 -13.91
CA THR A 115 -2.24 -6.72 -12.57
C THR A 115 -0.86 -7.34 -12.60
N LEU A 116 0.14 -6.60 -12.14
CA LEU A 116 1.51 -7.06 -11.99
C LEU A 116 1.76 -7.43 -10.53
N LEU A 117 2.14 -8.68 -10.29
CA LEU A 117 2.49 -9.17 -8.97
C LEU A 117 4.01 -9.06 -8.77
N LEU A 118 4.43 -8.27 -7.82
CA LEU A 118 5.83 -8.13 -7.44
C LEU A 118 6.13 -8.96 -6.19
N PRO A 119 7.04 -9.95 -6.27
CA PRO A 119 7.42 -10.69 -5.08
C PRO A 119 8.15 -9.77 -4.09
N ALA A 120 7.76 -9.86 -2.83
CA ALA A 120 8.48 -9.20 -1.74
C ALA A 120 9.92 -9.72 -1.68
N ARG A 121 10.86 -8.86 -1.30
CA ARG A 121 12.22 -9.31 -0.99
C ARG A 121 12.20 -10.12 0.30
N ALA A 122 13.14 -11.07 0.43
CA ALA A 122 13.22 -11.96 1.59
C ALA A 122 13.27 -11.19 2.93
N GLU A 123 13.95 -10.06 2.97
CA GLU A 123 14.04 -9.19 4.15
C GLU A 123 12.69 -8.57 4.57
N PHE A 124 11.71 -8.49 3.66
CA PHE A 124 10.37 -7.93 3.89
C PHE A 124 9.25 -8.98 3.87
N GLU A 125 9.56 -10.25 3.74
CA GLU A 125 8.59 -11.33 3.62
C GLU A 125 7.57 -11.34 4.75
N HIS A 126 7.98 -10.97 5.96
CA HIS A 126 7.12 -10.91 7.14
C HIS A 126 6.53 -9.52 7.44
N PHE A 127 6.80 -8.51 6.59
CA PHE A 127 6.42 -7.12 6.84
C PHE A 127 5.02 -6.81 6.32
N SER A 128 4.01 -7.29 7.04
CA SER A 128 2.61 -6.91 6.81
C SER A 128 2.16 -5.81 7.76
N SER A 129 1.09 -5.09 7.40
CA SER A 129 0.44 -4.17 8.33
C SER A 129 -0.08 -4.89 9.58
N THR A 130 -0.55 -6.13 9.44
CA THR A 130 -0.97 -6.97 10.58
C THR A 130 0.19 -7.24 11.52
N MET A 131 1.35 -7.64 11.02
CA MET A 131 2.56 -7.83 11.81
C MET A 131 3.00 -6.52 12.48
N ALA A 132 2.99 -5.40 11.75
CA ALA A 132 3.33 -4.10 12.32
C ALA A 132 2.41 -3.73 13.48
N ARG A 133 1.09 -3.94 13.35
CA ARG A 133 0.13 -3.69 14.44
C ARG A 133 0.38 -4.57 15.66
N GLU A 134 0.78 -5.83 15.48
CA GLU A 134 1.17 -6.71 16.59
C GLU A 134 2.44 -6.21 17.28
N MET A 135 3.47 -5.85 16.52
CA MET A 135 4.71 -5.33 17.10
C MET A 135 4.48 -4.05 17.89
N ILE A 136 3.59 -3.17 17.41
CA ILE A 136 3.14 -1.97 18.13
C ILE A 136 2.47 -2.37 19.45
N ARG A 137 1.54 -3.30 19.41
CA ARG A 137 0.81 -3.78 20.61
C ARG A 137 1.74 -4.35 21.67
N TYR A 138 2.82 -5.04 21.25
CA TYR A 138 3.80 -5.64 22.15
C TYR A 138 5.01 -4.75 22.43
N HIS A 139 4.94 -3.45 22.08
CA HIS A 139 6.01 -2.45 22.32
C HIS A 139 7.38 -2.91 21.77
N GLN A 140 7.39 -3.58 20.62
CA GLN A 140 8.61 -3.99 19.97
C GLN A 140 9.22 -2.83 19.15
N PRO A 141 10.54 -2.84 18.87
CA PRO A 141 11.18 -1.83 18.02
C PRO A 141 10.51 -1.75 16.65
N LEU A 142 10.02 -0.57 16.28
CA LEU A 142 9.21 -0.35 15.07
C LEU A 142 10.02 0.00 13.84
N GLU A 143 11.25 0.49 14.01
CA GLU A 143 12.11 0.97 12.94
C GLU A 143 12.46 -0.11 11.91
N LYS A 144 12.31 -1.37 12.32
CA LYS A 144 12.51 -2.53 11.42
C LYS A 144 11.30 -2.83 10.53
N TYR A 145 10.13 -2.28 10.83
CA TYR A 145 8.87 -2.66 10.18
C TYR A 145 8.19 -1.51 9.45
N VAL A 146 8.33 -0.29 9.97
CA VAL A 146 7.63 0.87 9.47
C VAL A 146 8.59 2.03 9.19
N PRO A 147 8.25 2.93 8.25
CA PRO A 147 9.06 4.10 7.98
C PRO A 147 9.05 5.09 9.17
N ALA A 148 10.08 5.92 9.26
CA ALA A 148 10.27 6.87 10.35
C ALA A 148 9.05 7.73 10.67
N PRO A 149 8.31 8.32 9.70
CA PRO A 149 7.11 9.10 10.02
C PRO A 149 6.03 8.31 10.77
N VAL A 150 5.91 7.01 10.50
CA VAL A 150 4.96 6.13 11.21
C VAL A 150 5.46 5.83 12.62
N ALA A 151 6.75 5.50 12.77
CA ALA A 151 7.34 5.24 14.08
C ALA A 151 7.23 6.47 15.00
N GLU A 152 7.51 7.67 14.50
CA GLU A 152 7.39 8.93 15.22
C GLU A 152 5.95 9.20 15.67
N GLU A 153 4.97 8.95 14.82
CA GLU A 153 3.55 9.14 15.14
C GLU A 153 3.09 8.21 16.26
N LEU A 154 3.56 6.95 16.22
CA LEU A 154 3.22 5.96 17.24
C LEU A 154 3.85 6.28 18.60
N MET A 155 5.08 6.81 18.62
CA MET A 155 5.73 7.24 19.87
C MET A 155 5.00 8.38 20.55
N LYS A 156 4.43 9.34 19.79
CA LYS A 156 3.60 10.42 20.35
C LYS A 156 2.35 9.91 21.07
N GLY A 157 1.84 8.76 20.73
CA GLY A 157 0.68 8.11 21.37
C GLY A 157 1.03 7.36 22.66
N CYS A 158 2.30 7.04 22.91
CA CYS A 158 2.75 6.33 24.10
C CYS A 158 3.01 7.24 25.31
N ASP A 159 3.09 8.56 25.08
CA ASP A 159 3.32 9.56 26.13
C ASP A 159 2.01 10.10 26.77
N ARG A 160 0.88 9.37 26.59
CA ARG A 160 -0.43 9.75 27.19
C ARG A 160 -0.97 8.68 28.12
#